data_12ec873800dd0793a41e6002130c01fc
#
_entry.id   12ec873800dd0793a41e6002130c01fc
#
_cell.length_a   1.000
_cell.length_b   1.000
_cell.length_c   1.000
_cell.angle_alpha   90.00
_cell.angle_beta   90.00
_cell.angle_gamma   90.00
#
_symmetry.space_group_name_H-M   'P 1'
#
loop_
_entity.id
_entity.type
_entity.pdbx_description
1 polymer ?
#
loop_
_entity_poly.entity_id
_entity_poly.type
_entity_poly.pdbx_seq_one_letter_code
_entity_poly.pdbx_strand_id
1 'polypeptide(L)'
;MQDILNYYNYQDIIQHRFTGKESKKPENKFNGLSKREVLLQQFAEGVYQVLVAMKCFDEGVDVPSTRIAIFLSSSGNPRQYIQRRGRVLRRFPKKEKATIYDVIVLPPLLKILNPILSEIERKIIKNEFKRYKEFASIALNAVDCYEIIDAIESKYNVYI
;
A
#
# COMPACT_ATOMS: atom_id res chain seq x y z
N MET A 1 -0.93 -13.10 -3.98
CA MET A 1 -0.70 -12.73 -2.57
C MET A 1 -1.49 -13.60 -1.60
N GLN A 2 -2.79 -13.75 -1.74
CA GLN A 2 -3.59 -14.61 -0.84
C GLN A 2 -3.08 -16.05 -0.82
N ASP A 3 -2.71 -16.61 -1.97
CA ASP A 3 -2.16 -17.97 -2.08
C ASP A 3 -0.81 -18.11 -1.37
N ILE A 4 0.02 -17.05 -1.39
CA ILE A 4 1.30 -17.03 -0.67
C ILE A 4 1.05 -17.00 0.84
N LEU A 5 0.12 -16.18 1.31
CA LEU A 5 -0.24 -16.12 2.73
C LEU A 5 -0.85 -17.44 3.20
N ASN A 6 -1.65 -18.10 2.38
CA ASN A 6 -2.19 -19.43 2.66
C ASN A 6 -1.10 -20.51 2.69
N TYR A 7 -0.08 -20.41 1.83
CA TYR A 7 1.03 -21.37 1.76
C TYR A 7 1.88 -21.37 3.04
N TYR A 8 2.15 -20.18 3.59
CA TYR A 8 2.95 -20.06 4.82
C TYR A 8 2.15 -20.31 6.09
N ASN A 9 0.83 -20.53 5.98
CA ASN A 9 -0.10 -20.96 7.03
C ASN A 9 0.33 -20.58 8.46
N TYR A 10 0.50 -19.27 8.69
CA TYR A 10 0.63 -18.77 10.05
C TYR A 10 -0.70 -19.07 10.75
N GLN A 11 -0.70 -20.10 11.57
CA GLN A 11 -1.84 -20.48 12.39
C GLN A 11 -2.30 -19.23 13.10
N ASP A 12 -3.61 -18.96 13.03
CA ASP A 12 -4.30 -17.83 13.67
C ASP A 12 -4.38 -16.50 12.89
N ILE A 13 -3.84 -16.37 11.68
CA ILE A 13 -4.07 -15.17 10.86
C ILE A 13 -5.21 -15.42 9.87
N ILE A 14 -6.37 -14.83 10.17
CA ILE A 14 -7.52 -14.88 9.27
C ILE A 14 -7.42 -13.71 8.30
N GLN A 15 -7.35 -14.04 7.02
CA GLN A 15 -7.27 -13.07 5.94
C GLN A 15 -8.55 -13.07 5.09
N HIS A 16 -8.90 -11.91 4.58
CA HIS A 16 -10.01 -11.78 3.64
C HIS A 16 -9.61 -10.97 2.42
N ARG A 17 -10.13 -11.40 1.27
CA ARG A 17 -9.96 -10.67 0.01
C ARG A 17 -11.06 -9.61 -0.11
N PHE A 18 -10.64 -8.36 -0.30
CA PHE A 18 -11.52 -7.22 -0.49
C PHE A 18 -11.33 -6.64 -1.89
N THR A 19 -12.35 -6.73 -2.73
CA THR A 19 -12.28 -6.33 -4.13
C THR A 19 -13.42 -5.35 -4.47
N GLY A 20 -13.49 -4.90 -5.72
CA GLY A 20 -14.60 -4.09 -6.20
C GLY A 20 -15.92 -4.88 -6.42
N LYS A 21 -15.89 -6.21 -6.20
CA LYS A 21 -17.05 -7.09 -6.43
C LYS A 21 -17.99 -7.15 -5.24
N GLU A 22 -17.54 -6.77 -4.05
CA GLU A 22 -18.38 -6.75 -2.86
C GLU A 22 -19.50 -5.70 -3.04
N SER A 23 -20.73 -6.12 -2.77
CA SER A 23 -21.92 -5.27 -2.88
C SER A 23 -21.76 -3.99 -2.05
N LYS A 24 -22.06 -2.86 -2.69
CA LYS A 24 -22.19 -1.55 -2.02
C LYS A 24 -23.62 -1.26 -1.59
N LYS A 25 -24.58 -2.13 -1.97
CA LYS A 25 -25.99 -1.96 -1.64
C LYS A 25 -26.29 -2.59 -0.29
N PRO A 26 -27.11 -1.95 0.54
CA PRO A 26 -27.62 -2.55 1.77
C PRO A 26 -28.35 -3.87 1.48
N GLU A 27 -28.16 -4.86 2.32
CA GLU A 27 -28.80 -6.16 2.21
C GLU A 27 -29.48 -6.53 3.54
N ASN A 28 -30.72 -7.04 3.48
CA ASN A 28 -31.49 -7.40 4.68
C ASN A 28 -30.78 -8.44 5.56
N LYS A 29 -30.04 -9.38 4.94
CA LYS A 29 -29.25 -10.38 5.67
C LYS A 29 -28.11 -9.80 6.52
N PHE A 30 -27.76 -8.53 6.30
CA PHE A 30 -26.73 -7.80 7.03
C PHE A 30 -27.32 -6.62 7.82
N ASN A 31 -28.58 -6.71 8.21
CA ASN A 31 -29.27 -5.66 8.97
C ASN A 31 -29.21 -4.28 8.32
N GLY A 32 -29.33 -4.23 7.00
CA GLY A 32 -29.29 -3.00 6.24
C GLY A 32 -27.89 -2.48 5.91
N LEU A 33 -26.84 -3.19 6.29
CA LEU A 33 -25.48 -2.90 5.85
C LEU A 33 -25.19 -3.53 4.48
N SER A 34 -24.26 -2.96 3.75
CA SER A 34 -23.69 -3.61 2.57
C SER A 34 -22.69 -4.70 2.98
N LYS A 35 -22.46 -5.67 2.13
CA LYS A 35 -21.42 -6.68 2.34
C LYS A 35 -20.04 -6.03 2.59
N ARG A 36 -19.77 -4.90 1.93
CA ARG A 36 -18.55 -4.13 2.06
C ARG A 36 -18.38 -3.55 3.48
N GLU A 37 -19.43 -2.95 4.03
CA GLU A 37 -19.43 -2.39 5.39
C GLU A 37 -19.26 -3.47 6.43
N VAL A 38 -19.92 -4.61 6.28
CA VAL A 38 -19.75 -5.75 7.19
C VAL A 38 -18.29 -6.23 7.23
N LEU A 39 -17.65 -6.38 6.07
CA LEU A 39 -16.25 -6.82 6.01
C LEU A 39 -15.29 -5.81 6.67
N LEU A 40 -15.54 -4.52 6.49
CA LEU A 40 -14.73 -3.48 7.12
C LEU A 40 -14.95 -3.43 8.64
N GLN A 41 -16.17 -3.62 9.09
CA GLN A 41 -16.49 -3.73 10.51
C GLN A 41 -15.79 -4.94 11.13
N GLN A 42 -15.90 -6.11 10.53
CA GLN A 42 -15.23 -7.34 11.00
C GLN A 42 -13.70 -7.19 11.06
N PHE A 43 -13.11 -6.46 10.09
CA PHE A 43 -11.69 -6.13 10.15
C PHE A 43 -11.36 -5.16 11.29
N ALA A 44 -12.20 -4.15 11.53
CA ALA A 44 -12.01 -3.21 12.63
C ALA A 44 -12.14 -3.89 14.00
N GLU A 45 -13.00 -4.90 14.11
CA GLU A 45 -13.21 -5.74 15.30
C GLU A 45 -12.13 -6.83 15.48
N GLY A 46 -11.26 -7.03 14.49
CA GLY A 46 -10.18 -8.02 14.54
C GLY A 46 -10.58 -9.44 14.15
N VAL A 47 -11.79 -9.63 13.59
CA VAL A 47 -12.21 -10.93 13.02
C VAL A 47 -11.29 -11.32 11.86
N TYR A 48 -10.91 -10.34 11.05
CA TYR A 48 -9.86 -10.47 10.03
C TYR A 48 -8.65 -9.66 10.44
N GLN A 49 -7.48 -10.27 10.49
CA GLN A 49 -6.22 -9.59 10.76
C GLN A 49 -5.61 -8.98 9.50
N VAL A 50 -5.93 -9.53 8.33
CA VAL A 50 -5.41 -9.06 7.04
C VAL A 50 -6.52 -8.87 6.02
N LEU A 51 -6.56 -7.69 5.39
CA LEU A 51 -7.36 -7.43 4.20
C LEU A 51 -6.44 -7.30 2.97
N VAL A 52 -6.61 -8.20 2.01
CA VAL A 52 -5.93 -8.13 0.71
C VAL A 52 -6.83 -7.36 -0.25
N ALA A 53 -6.49 -6.10 -0.51
CA ALA A 53 -7.32 -5.20 -1.31
C ALA A 53 -6.67 -4.86 -2.66
N MET A 54 -7.47 -4.83 -3.72
CA MET A 54 -7.05 -4.44 -5.05
C MET A 54 -7.96 -3.36 -5.61
N LYS A 55 -7.41 -2.16 -5.87
CA LYS A 55 -8.11 -0.98 -6.42
C LYS A 55 -9.31 -0.47 -5.61
N CYS A 56 -9.64 -1.08 -4.48
CA CYS A 56 -10.85 -0.76 -3.71
C CYS A 56 -10.71 0.44 -2.80
N PHE A 57 -9.48 0.76 -2.40
CA PHE A 57 -9.21 1.90 -1.52
C PHE A 57 -9.31 3.26 -2.23
N ASP A 58 -9.45 3.28 -3.56
CA ASP A 58 -9.62 4.51 -4.33
C ASP A 58 -11.06 5.05 -4.22
N GLU A 59 -12.03 4.21 -3.84
CA GLU A 59 -13.46 4.49 -3.87
C GLU A 59 -14.11 4.52 -2.48
N GLY A 60 -13.79 5.51 -1.66
CA GLY A 60 -14.58 5.75 -0.45
C GLY A 60 -14.46 4.74 0.71
N VAL A 61 -13.56 3.77 0.62
CA VAL A 61 -13.31 2.81 1.71
C VAL A 61 -12.44 3.46 2.77
N ASP A 62 -12.93 3.48 3.98
CA ASP A 62 -12.21 3.99 5.15
C ASP A 62 -11.92 2.86 6.13
N VAL A 63 -10.67 2.72 6.55
CA VAL A 63 -10.23 1.67 7.48
C VAL A 63 -9.31 2.29 8.53
N PRO A 64 -9.82 3.16 9.40
CA PRO A 64 -8.98 3.92 10.33
C PRO A 64 -8.29 3.01 11.37
N SER A 65 -8.81 1.81 11.63
CA SER A 65 -8.19 0.81 12.51
C SER A 65 -6.88 0.22 11.98
N THR A 66 -6.59 0.36 10.67
CA THR A 66 -5.38 -0.18 10.04
C THR A 66 -4.12 0.40 10.67
N ARG A 67 -3.26 -0.46 11.21
CA ARG A 67 -1.97 -0.10 11.81
C ARG A 67 -0.79 -0.36 10.90
N ILE A 68 -0.92 -1.32 9.99
CA ILE A 68 0.11 -1.72 9.03
C ILE A 68 -0.50 -1.73 7.65
N ALA A 69 0.16 -1.11 6.68
CA ALA A 69 -0.21 -1.17 5.28
C ALA A 69 1.01 -1.53 4.42
N ILE A 70 0.80 -2.43 3.47
CA ILE A 70 1.83 -2.86 2.52
C ILE A 70 1.34 -2.48 1.13
N PHE A 71 2.01 -1.52 0.49
CA PHE A 71 1.75 -1.11 -0.89
C PHE A 71 2.67 -1.85 -1.84
N LEU A 72 2.17 -2.92 -2.47
CA LEU A 72 2.94 -3.73 -3.43
C LEU A 72 2.99 -3.11 -4.83
N SER A 73 2.01 -2.31 -5.14
CA SER A 73 1.91 -1.60 -6.41
C SER A 73 1.09 -0.33 -6.19
N SER A 74 1.56 0.77 -6.70
CA SER A 74 0.84 2.03 -6.67
C SER A 74 0.68 2.59 -8.08
N SER A 75 -0.41 3.32 -8.32
CA SER A 75 -0.56 4.07 -9.57
C SER A 75 0.41 5.24 -9.57
N GLY A 76 0.89 5.64 -10.74
CA GLY A 76 1.68 6.86 -10.90
C GLY A 76 0.88 8.16 -10.66
N ASN A 77 -0.41 8.07 -10.29
CA ASN A 77 -1.24 9.23 -10.00
C ASN A 77 -1.04 9.68 -8.53
N PRO A 78 -0.46 10.87 -8.29
CA PRO A 78 -0.21 11.39 -6.96
C PRO A 78 -1.45 11.44 -6.07
N ARG A 79 -2.59 11.82 -6.60
CA ARG A 79 -3.85 11.91 -5.84
C ARG A 79 -4.24 10.56 -5.23
N GLN A 80 -4.08 9.48 -5.99
CA GLN A 80 -4.50 8.16 -5.54
C GLN A 80 -3.62 7.65 -4.39
N TYR A 81 -2.30 7.73 -4.50
CA TYR A 81 -1.44 7.22 -3.44
C TYR A 81 -1.48 8.11 -2.19
N ILE A 82 -1.61 9.42 -2.32
CA ILE A 82 -1.80 10.34 -1.18
C ILE A 82 -3.11 10.02 -0.47
N GLN A 83 -4.19 9.79 -1.19
CA GLN A 83 -5.48 9.42 -0.60
C GLN A 83 -5.41 8.08 0.13
N ARG A 84 -4.78 7.05 -0.46
CA ARG A 84 -4.61 5.74 0.19
C ARG A 84 -3.81 5.87 1.48
N ARG A 85 -2.67 6.57 1.44
CA ARG A 85 -1.87 6.86 2.61
C ARG A 85 -2.69 7.59 3.69
N GLY A 86 -3.41 8.63 3.31
CA GLY A 86 -4.22 9.42 4.23
C GLY A 86 -5.27 8.59 4.97
N ARG A 87 -5.83 7.56 4.35
CA ARG A 87 -6.78 6.65 4.99
C ARG A 87 -6.12 5.74 6.03
N VAL A 88 -4.92 5.25 5.74
CA VAL A 88 -4.13 4.45 6.69
C VAL A 88 -3.69 5.31 7.88
N LEU A 89 -3.40 6.59 7.67
CA LEU A 89 -2.93 7.50 8.70
C LEU A 89 -4.05 8.13 9.55
N ARG A 90 -5.32 7.85 9.27
CA ARG A 90 -6.44 8.38 10.06
C ARG A 90 -6.33 7.98 11.53
N ARG A 91 -6.71 8.91 12.38
CA ARG A 91 -6.77 8.68 13.83
C ARG A 91 -7.81 7.62 14.15
N PHE A 92 -7.47 6.76 15.10
CA PHE A 92 -8.36 5.75 15.65
C PHE A 92 -8.02 5.53 17.13
N PRO A 93 -8.98 5.18 18.01
CA PRO A 93 -8.70 4.93 19.41
C PRO A 93 -7.53 3.97 19.61
N LYS A 94 -6.60 4.33 20.50
CA LYS A 94 -5.38 3.54 20.82
C LYS A 94 -4.43 3.33 19.61
N LYS A 95 -4.53 4.16 18.57
CA LYS A 95 -3.62 4.15 17.42
C LYS A 95 -2.82 5.44 17.40
N GLU A 96 -1.57 5.38 17.79
CA GLU A 96 -0.65 6.52 17.82
C GLU A 96 0.07 6.71 16.48
N LYS A 97 0.41 5.60 15.82
CA LYS A 97 1.13 5.57 14.55
C LYS A 97 0.62 4.47 13.63
N ALA A 98 0.97 4.56 12.36
CA ALA A 98 0.81 3.49 11.38
C ALA A 98 2.14 3.22 10.70
N THR A 99 2.41 1.96 10.40
CA THR A 99 3.58 1.52 9.65
C THR A 99 3.19 1.30 8.19
N ILE A 100 3.92 1.91 7.27
CA ILE A 100 3.71 1.75 5.84
C ILE A 100 4.95 1.10 5.23
N TYR A 101 4.75 -0.05 4.60
CA TYR A 101 5.75 -0.69 3.74
C TYR A 101 5.41 -0.35 2.29
N ASP A 102 6.25 0.41 1.62
CA ASP A 102 6.08 0.76 0.21
C ASP A 102 7.11 0.01 -0.64
N VAL A 103 6.64 -0.83 -1.56
CA VAL A 103 7.50 -1.62 -2.43
C VAL A 103 7.83 -0.81 -3.67
N ILE A 104 9.10 -0.52 -3.87
CA ILE A 104 9.64 0.15 -5.05
C ILE A 104 10.05 -0.90 -6.08
N VAL A 105 9.58 -0.74 -7.31
CA VAL A 105 9.96 -1.59 -8.44
C VAL A 105 11.06 -0.90 -9.24
N LEU A 106 12.20 -1.57 -9.34
CA LEU A 106 13.36 -1.06 -10.07
C LEU A 106 13.72 -2.02 -11.21
N PRO A 107 14.24 -1.51 -12.33
CA PRO A 107 14.76 -2.34 -13.40
C PRO A 107 15.92 -3.24 -12.92
N PRO A 108 16.09 -4.45 -13.47
CA PRO A 108 17.17 -5.32 -13.06
C PRO A 108 18.54 -4.74 -13.40
N LEU A 109 19.47 -4.83 -12.47
CA LEU A 109 20.85 -4.35 -12.62
C LEU A 109 21.67 -5.11 -13.67
N LEU A 110 21.17 -6.24 -14.18
CA LEU A 110 21.85 -7.04 -15.20
C LEU A 110 22.11 -6.31 -16.53
N LYS A 111 21.46 -5.18 -16.76
CA LYS A 111 21.76 -4.27 -17.88
C LYS A 111 22.95 -3.33 -17.62
N ILE A 112 23.67 -3.48 -16.52
CA ILE A 112 24.86 -2.70 -16.18
C ILE A 112 25.99 -2.84 -17.22
N LEU A 113 25.98 -3.93 -18.00
CA LEU A 113 26.90 -4.09 -19.16
C LEU A 113 26.56 -3.16 -20.33
N ASN A 114 25.40 -2.50 -20.32
CA ASN A 114 25.03 -1.49 -21.31
C ASN A 114 24.50 -0.26 -20.54
N PRO A 115 25.32 0.77 -20.31
CA PRO A 115 25.10 1.80 -19.27
C PRO A 115 23.97 2.79 -19.55
N ILE A 116 23.17 2.56 -20.58
CA ILE A 116 22.09 3.49 -20.93
C ILE A 116 20.76 2.87 -20.54
N LEU A 117 20.26 3.30 -19.37
CA LEU A 117 18.84 3.10 -19.06
C LEU A 117 18.00 3.73 -20.17
N SER A 118 17.02 2.99 -20.71
CA SER A 118 16.07 3.56 -21.65
C SER A 118 15.30 4.72 -21.00
N GLU A 119 14.80 5.64 -21.78
CA GLU A 119 13.97 6.75 -21.27
C GLU A 119 12.76 6.27 -20.47
N ILE A 120 12.20 5.12 -20.88
CA ILE A 120 11.07 4.48 -20.18
C ILE A 120 11.49 4.02 -18.79
N GLU A 121 12.64 3.34 -18.66
CA GLU A 121 13.16 2.89 -17.38
C GLU A 121 13.47 4.05 -16.45
N ARG A 122 14.09 5.11 -16.95
CA ARG A 122 14.33 6.36 -16.20
C ARG A 122 13.03 6.98 -15.71
N LYS A 123 12.00 7.02 -16.55
CA LYS A 123 10.68 7.55 -16.18
C LYS A 123 10.01 6.72 -15.10
N ILE A 124 10.11 5.38 -15.15
CA ILE A 124 9.60 4.48 -14.12
C ILE A 124 10.30 4.78 -12.80
N ILE A 125 11.63 4.79 -12.77
CA ILE A 125 12.43 5.07 -11.57
C ILE A 125 12.04 6.42 -10.97
N LYS A 126 11.97 7.48 -11.78
CA LYS A 126 11.58 8.81 -11.32
C LYS A 126 10.20 8.85 -10.69
N ASN A 127 9.23 8.15 -11.27
CA ASN A 127 7.87 8.09 -10.70
C ASN A 127 7.84 7.35 -9.36
N GLU A 128 8.58 6.23 -9.26
CA GLU A 128 8.70 5.47 -8.02
C GLU A 128 9.36 6.33 -6.91
N PHE A 129 10.45 7.00 -7.22
CA PHE A 129 11.15 7.86 -6.26
C PHE A 129 10.30 9.04 -5.82
N LYS A 130 9.61 9.71 -6.75
CA LYS A 130 8.70 10.81 -6.42
C LYS A 130 7.62 10.36 -5.42
N ARG A 131 7.04 9.18 -5.62
CA ARG A 131 6.08 8.60 -4.70
C ARG A 131 6.71 8.32 -3.33
N TYR A 132 7.87 7.70 -3.33
CA TYR A 132 8.58 7.35 -2.10
C TYR A 132 8.98 8.60 -1.30
N LYS A 133 9.56 9.60 -1.94
CA LYS A 133 9.91 10.88 -1.30
C LYS A 133 8.68 11.57 -0.67
N GLU A 134 7.53 11.49 -1.32
CA GLU A 134 6.27 11.99 -0.78
C GLU A 134 5.83 11.23 0.48
N PHE A 135 6.05 9.93 0.56
CA PHE A 135 5.78 9.15 1.77
C PHE A 135 6.82 9.44 2.86
N ALA A 136 8.09 9.50 2.50
CA ALA A 136 9.20 9.76 3.41
C ALA A 136 9.09 11.13 4.09
N SER A 137 8.63 12.15 3.37
CA SER A 137 8.59 13.55 3.84
C SER A 137 7.79 13.76 5.14
N ILE A 138 6.87 12.88 5.47
CA ILE A 138 6.03 12.93 6.67
C ILE A 138 6.26 11.74 7.61
N ALA A 139 7.24 10.89 7.31
CA ALA A 139 7.54 9.72 8.13
C ALA A 139 8.37 10.10 9.36
N LEU A 140 8.16 9.40 10.46
CA LEU A 140 8.97 9.57 11.67
C LEU A 140 10.44 9.19 11.44
N ASN A 141 10.69 8.28 10.50
CA ASN A 141 12.02 7.84 10.08
C ASN A 141 12.41 8.43 8.71
N ALA A 142 12.08 9.68 8.45
CA ALA A 142 12.33 10.34 7.17
C ALA A 142 13.82 10.28 6.76
N VAL A 143 14.74 10.45 7.71
CA VAL A 143 16.19 10.42 7.46
C VAL A 143 16.59 9.08 6.86
N ASP A 144 16.26 7.97 7.51
CA ASP A 144 16.57 6.62 7.02
C ASP A 144 15.98 6.39 5.62
N CYS A 145 14.76 6.89 5.40
CA CYS A 145 14.09 6.78 4.11
C CYS A 145 14.84 7.55 3.00
N TYR A 146 15.35 8.73 3.29
CA TYR A 146 16.12 9.52 2.32
C TYR A 146 17.48 8.88 2.05
N GLU A 147 18.17 8.36 3.06
CA GLU A 147 19.43 7.62 2.86
C GLU A 147 19.28 6.42 1.91
N ILE A 148 18.18 5.67 2.04
CA ILE A 148 17.88 4.56 1.14
C ILE A 148 17.70 5.06 -0.30
N ILE A 149 16.94 6.15 -0.51
CA ILE A 149 16.70 6.66 -1.84
C ILE A 149 17.97 7.22 -2.48
N ASP A 150 18.79 7.94 -1.72
CA ASP A 150 20.05 8.52 -2.19
C ASP A 150 21.02 7.42 -2.64
N ALA A 151 21.09 6.31 -1.89
CA ALA A 151 21.89 5.14 -2.27
C ALA A 151 21.38 4.52 -3.59
N ILE A 152 20.06 4.47 -3.81
CA ILE A 152 19.49 3.95 -5.04
C ILE A 152 19.67 4.95 -6.20
N GLU A 153 19.47 6.26 -5.99
CA GLU A 153 19.71 7.32 -6.97
C GLU A 153 21.15 7.26 -7.50
N SER A 154 22.11 7.15 -6.59
CA SER A 154 23.52 6.99 -6.92
C SER A 154 23.77 5.74 -7.76
N LYS A 155 23.21 4.59 -7.35
CA LYS A 155 23.39 3.30 -8.01
C LYS A 155 22.83 3.27 -9.43
N TYR A 156 21.72 3.94 -9.67
CA TYR A 156 21.07 4.00 -10.99
C TYR A 156 21.45 5.24 -11.81
N ASN A 157 22.25 6.15 -11.23
CA ASN A 157 22.57 7.45 -11.82
C ASN A 157 21.31 8.20 -12.30
N VAL A 158 20.29 8.22 -11.45
CA VAL A 158 19.01 8.89 -11.69
C VAL A 158 18.68 9.73 -10.47
N TYR A 159 18.75 11.03 -10.60
CA TYR A 159 18.48 12.00 -9.54
C TYR A 159 17.15 12.74 -9.78
N ILE A 160 16.44 13.11 -8.68
CA ILE A 160 15.15 13.81 -8.72
C ILE A 160 15.18 15.00 -7.77
#